data_b7d4e5ed0207f16faae3a276ae1d0f01
#
_entry.id   b7d4e5ed0207f16faae3a276ae1d0f01
#
_cell.length_a   1.000
_cell.length_b   1.000
_cell.length_c   1.000
_cell.angle_alpha   90.00
_cell.angle_beta   90.00
_cell.angle_gamma   90.00
#
_symmetry.space_group_name_H-M   'P 1'
#
loop_
_entity.id
_entity.type
_entity.pdbx_description
1 polymer ?
#
loop_
_entity_poly.entity_id
_entity_poly.type
_entity_poly.pdbx_seq_one_letter_code
_entity_poly.pdbx_strand_id
1 'polypeptide(L)'
;MFLDRDGVLIQDKHHLCDPDNVELCPGAQLLLEQAHQQGWPVVVITNQSGIARGYFDWDAYERVNDRLLELLGSAASVAAIYGNGHGPEAQPISWRKPSPAMLLAAAEDLNLNLRQSLLIGDRLSDLEAGARANLPLLAHVLSGHGQRERPAVEQWAGECAHSTSDNPGFELVLLESLLNFQPNLLGMQA
;
A
#
# COMPACT_ATOMS: atom_id res chain seq x y z
N MET A 1 3.11 -4.21 8.36
CA MET A 1 3.08 -3.02 7.50
C MET A 1 2.46 -3.40 6.16
N PHE A 2 1.49 -2.63 5.66
CA PHE A 2 0.89 -2.79 4.34
C PHE A 2 1.36 -1.67 3.41
N LEU A 3 1.70 -2.00 2.17
CA LEU A 3 2.20 -1.05 1.17
C LEU A 3 1.46 -1.25 -0.16
N ASP A 4 1.08 -0.15 -0.84
CA ASP A 4 0.76 -0.27 -2.27
C ASP A 4 2.03 -0.56 -3.07
N ARG A 5 1.89 -1.10 -4.27
CA ARG A 5 3.02 -1.44 -5.16
C ARG A 5 3.38 -0.25 -6.05
N ASP A 6 2.48 0.09 -6.96
CA ASP A 6 2.71 1.10 -8.00
C ASP A 6 2.56 2.51 -7.43
N GLY A 7 3.59 3.33 -7.51
CA GLY A 7 3.64 4.65 -6.90
C GLY A 7 4.19 4.68 -5.47
N VAL A 8 4.32 3.53 -4.81
CA VAL A 8 4.91 3.43 -3.47
C VAL A 8 6.23 2.68 -3.49
N LEU A 9 6.24 1.39 -3.85
CA LEU A 9 7.47 0.59 -3.93
C LEU A 9 8.18 0.74 -5.28
N ILE A 10 7.41 0.77 -6.37
CA ILE A 10 7.93 0.98 -7.72
C ILE A 10 7.26 2.19 -8.36
N GLN A 11 7.97 2.81 -9.30
CA GLN A 11 7.43 3.94 -10.05
C GLN A 11 6.19 3.51 -10.86
N ASP A 12 5.11 4.30 -10.78
CA ASP A 12 3.91 4.06 -11.58
C ASP A 12 4.18 4.45 -13.04
N LYS A 13 4.22 3.45 -13.90
CA LYS A 13 4.42 3.59 -15.37
C LYS A 13 3.17 3.19 -16.17
N HIS A 14 1.98 3.33 -15.58
CA HIS A 14 0.70 2.98 -16.19
C HIS A 14 0.66 1.55 -16.76
N HIS A 15 0.07 0.63 -16.03
CA HIS A 15 -0.08 -0.78 -16.43
C HIS A 15 1.28 -1.46 -16.73
N LEU A 16 2.25 -1.27 -15.84
CA LEU A 16 3.57 -1.89 -15.94
C LEU A 16 3.45 -3.42 -16.02
N CYS A 17 3.96 -3.99 -17.11
CA CYS A 17 3.93 -5.42 -17.40
C CYS A 17 5.29 -5.98 -17.86
N ASP A 18 6.25 -5.10 -18.13
CA ASP A 18 7.61 -5.46 -18.51
C ASP A 18 8.54 -5.35 -17.29
N PRO A 19 9.15 -6.47 -16.83
CA PRO A 19 10.05 -6.46 -15.68
C PRO A 19 11.29 -5.58 -15.87
N ASP A 20 11.76 -5.38 -17.10
CA ASP A 20 12.92 -4.54 -17.38
C ASP A 20 12.65 -3.05 -17.11
N ASN A 21 11.39 -2.67 -17.05
CA ASN A 21 10.95 -1.31 -16.75
C ASN A 21 10.63 -1.08 -15.25
N VAL A 22 10.88 -2.06 -14.38
CA VAL A 22 10.68 -1.91 -12.93
C VAL A 22 11.77 -1.03 -12.35
N GLU A 23 11.38 0.07 -11.72
CA GLU A 23 12.26 0.99 -10.99
C GLU A 23 11.72 1.21 -9.59
N LEU A 24 12.57 1.07 -8.57
CA LEU A 24 12.17 1.36 -7.18
C LEU A 24 11.90 2.84 -6.97
N CYS A 25 10.87 3.15 -6.16
CA CYS A 25 10.69 4.49 -5.64
C CYS A 25 11.80 4.85 -4.64
N PRO A 26 12.22 6.13 -4.58
CA PRO A 26 13.20 6.58 -3.60
C PRO A 26 12.78 6.23 -2.16
N GLY A 27 13.64 5.53 -1.43
CA GLY A 27 13.40 5.11 -0.05
C GLY A 27 12.70 3.76 0.10
N ALA A 28 12.21 3.12 -0.97
CA ALA A 28 11.51 1.83 -0.87
C ALA A 28 12.38 0.75 -0.21
N GLN A 29 13.60 0.54 -0.71
CA GLN A 29 14.51 -0.44 -0.15
C GLN A 29 14.85 -0.13 1.32
N LEU A 30 15.18 1.11 1.63
CA LEU A 30 15.50 1.54 3.00
C LEU A 30 14.34 1.32 3.98
N LEU A 31 13.11 1.64 3.56
CA LEU A 31 11.91 1.39 4.37
C LEU A 31 11.75 -0.10 4.71
N LEU A 32 11.92 -0.98 3.71
CA LEU A 32 11.77 -2.41 3.93
C LEU A 32 12.92 -3.00 4.77
N GLU A 33 14.14 -2.52 4.59
CA GLU A 33 15.28 -2.88 5.45
C GLU A 33 15.02 -2.49 6.91
N GLN A 34 14.49 -1.30 7.15
CA GLN A 34 14.10 -0.84 8.49
C GLN A 34 12.96 -1.69 9.07
N ALA A 35 11.94 -2.02 8.26
CA ALA A 35 10.85 -2.91 8.68
C ALA A 35 11.38 -4.30 9.06
N HIS A 36 12.28 -4.85 8.25
CA HIS A 36 12.91 -6.15 8.51
C HIS A 36 13.72 -6.12 9.84
N GLN A 37 14.52 -5.08 10.07
CA GLN A 37 15.29 -4.90 11.32
C GLN A 37 14.39 -4.81 12.56
N GLN A 38 13.16 -4.30 12.41
CA GLN A 38 12.17 -4.22 13.48
C GLN A 38 11.31 -5.51 13.59
N GLY A 39 11.55 -6.51 12.76
CA GLY A 39 10.76 -7.74 12.71
C GLY A 39 9.33 -7.52 12.20
N TRP A 40 9.06 -6.45 11.46
CA TRP A 40 7.74 -6.16 10.93
C TRP A 40 7.48 -6.91 9.62
N PRO A 41 6.44 -7.77 9.56
CA PRO A 41 6.00 -8.33 8.28
C PRO A 41 5.57 -7.22 7.33
N VAL A 42 6.08 -7.24 6.10
CA VAL A 42 5.67 -6.33 5.01
C VAL A 42 4.78 -7.08 4.04
N VAL A 43 3.60 -6.53 3.79
CA VAL A 43 2.62 -7.07 2.85
C VAL A 43 2.32 -6.03 1.77
N VAL A 44 2.43 -6.44 0.52
CA VAL A 44 2.06 -5.60 -0.63
C VAL A 44 0.61 -5.86 -1.00
N ILE A 45 -0.17 -4.80 -1.22
CA ILE A 45 -1.58 -4.86 -1.66
C ILE A 45 -1.77 -3.99 -2.90
N THR A 46 -2.13 -4.54 -4.05
CA THR A 46 -2.13 -3.78 -5.30
C THR A 46 -3.36 -4.00 -6.17
N ASN A 47 -3.87 -2.93 -6.78
CA ASN A 47 -4.94 -2.97 -7.79
C ASN A 47 -4.34 -3.03 -9.20
N GLN A 48 -4.56 -4.13 -9.90
CA GLN A 48 -4.02 -4.41 -11.23
C GLN A 48 -5.12 -4.45 -12.29
N SER A 49 -5.81 -3.33 -12.50
CA SER A 49 -6.94 -3.24 -13.43
C SER A 49 -6.56 -3.47 -14.91
N GLY A 50 -5.28 -3.44 -15.25
CA GLY A 50 -4.77 -3.80 -16.57
C GLY A 50 -5.09 -5.24 -16.96
N ILE A 51 -5.19 -6.15 -15.98
CA ILE A 51 -5.55 -7.56 -16.20
C ILE A 51 -6.99 -7.66 -16.73
N ALA A 52 -7.96 -7.03 -16.04
CA ALA A 52 -9.36 -7.03 -16.52
C ALA A 52 -9.53 -6.35 -17.88
N ARG A 53 -8.65 -5.41 -18.22
CA ARG A 53 -8.65 -4.71 -19.50
C ARG A 53 -7.90 -5.44 -20.61
N GLY A 54 -7.26 -6.59 -20.29
CA GLY A 54 -6.49 -7.36 -21.24
C GLY A 54 -5.18 -6.71 -21.69
N TYR A 55 -4.64 -5.75 -20.94
CA TYR A 55 -3.35 -5.11 -21.26
C TYR A 55 -2.16 -6.01 -20.93
N PHE A 56 -2.32 -6.87 -19.94
CA PHE A 56 -1.37 -7.90 -19.53
C PHE A 56 -2.10 -8.99 -18.73
N ASP A 57 -1.45 -10.13 -18.57
CA ASP A 57 -1.95 -11.29 -17.83
C ASP A 57 -1.28 -11.45 -16.46
N TRP A 58 -1.69 -12.48 -15.73
CA TRP A 58 -1.12 -12.81 -14.44
C TRP A 58 0.35 -13.21 -14.52
N ASP A 59 0.79 -13.85 -15.60
CA ASP A 59 2.20 -14.23 -15.77
C ASP A 59 3.10 -12.98 -15.90
N ALA A 60 2.63 -11.94 -16.59
CA ALA A 60 3.34 -10.65 -16.67
C ALA A 60 3.36 -9.95 -15.31
N TYR A 61 2.25 -9.99 -14.57
CA TYR A 61 2.16 -9.46 -13.20
C TYR A 61 3.17 -10.15 -12.27
N GLU A 62 3.28 -11.48 -12.30
CA GLU A 62 4.23 -12.22 -11.47
C GLU A 62 5.68 -11.89 -11.83
N ARG A 63 6.03 -11.79 -13.12
CA ARG A 63 7.39 -11.37 -13.52
C ARG A 63 7.76 -9.97 -13.02
N VAL A 64 6.80 -9.05 -12.98
CA VAL A 64 7.03 -7.70 -12.39
C VAL A 64 7.27 -7.80 -10.87
N ASN A 65 6.51 -8.65 -10.18
CA ASN A 65 6.70 -8.88 -8.74
C ASN A 65 8.05 -9.56 -8.45
N ASP A 66 8.43 -10.56 -9.23
CA ASP A 66 9.75 -11.21 -9.10
C ASP A 66 10.87 -10.18 -9.25
N ARG A 67 10.74 -9.30 -10.26
CA ARG A 67 11.72 -8.24 -10.48
C ARG A 67 11.77 -7.21 -9.34
N LEU A 68 10.62 -6.86 -8.78
CA LEU A 68 10.54 -6.01 -7.58
C LEU A 68 11.32 -6.65 -6.41
N LEU A 69 11.06 -7.95 -6.13
CA LEU A 69 11.73 -8.68 -5.04
C LEU A 69 13.25 -8.80 -5.27
N GLU A 70 13.70 -9.03 -6.50
CA GLU A 70 15.12 -9.01 -6.86
C GLU A 70 15.77 -7.65 -6.56
N LEU A 71 15.14 -6.55 -6.97
CA LEU A 71 15.66 -5.19 -6.77
C LEU A 71 15.69 -4.78 -5.29
N LEU A 72 14.73 -5.22 -4.50
CA LEU A 72 14.70 -4.99 -3.06
C LEU A 72 15.83 -5.75 -2.34
N GLY A 73 16.16 -6.96 -2.81
CA GLY A 73 17.20 -7.78 -2.22
C GLY A 73 16.78 -8.46 -0.91
N SER A 74 17.66 -9.31 -0.38
CA SER A 74 17.36 -10.17 0.77
C SER A 74 17.19 -9.44 2.11
N ALA A 75 17.74 -8.23 2.23
CA ALA A 75 17.62 -7.42 3.44
C ALA A 75 16.27 -6.69 3.54
N ALA A 76 15.50 -6.64 2.46
CA ALA A 76 14.22 -5.95 2.35
C ALA A 76 13.11 -6.96 2.03
N SER A 77 12.80 -7.86 2.98
CA SER A 77 11.87 -8.96 2.76
C SER A 77 10.42 -8.52 2.69
N VAL A 78 9.68 -9.09 1.73
CA VAL A 78 8.22 -9.00 1.60
C VAL A 78 7.63 -10.35 2.02
N ALA A 79 6.68 -10.32 2.97
CA ALA A 79 6.05 -11.54 3.48
C ALA A 79 5.01 -12.11 2.50
N ALA A 80 4.26 -11.24 1.80
CA ALA A 80 3.28 -11.64 0.79
C ALA A 80 2.90 -10.46 -0.12
N ILE A 81 2.39 -10.79 -1.32
CA ILE A 81 1.84 -9.82 -2.28
C ILE A 81 0.41 -10.25 -2.63
N TYR A 82 -0.57 -9.38 -2.37
CA TYR A 82 -1.97 -9.56 -2.72
C TYR A 82 -2.35 -8.64 -3.88
N GLY A 83 -2.76 -9.23 -4.99
CA GLY A 83 -3.15 -8.51 -6.19
C GLY A 83 -4.63 -8.67 -6.54
N ASN A 84 -5.28 -7.56 -6.91
CA ASN A 84 -6.63 -7.58 -7.46
C ASN A 84 -6.62 -7.25 -8.94
N GLY A 85 -7.05 -8.18 -9.78
CA GLY A 85 -7.13 -8.01 -11.23
C GLY A 85 -8.43 -7.41 -11.76
N HIS A 86 -9.43 -7.14 -10.91
CA HIS A 86 -10.72 -6.59 -11.34
C HIS A 86 -10.64 -5.09 -11.66
N GLY A 87 -11.48 -4.66 -12.61
CA GLY A 87 -11.62 -3.27 -13.00
C GLY A 87 -12.43 -2.41 -12.01
N PRO A 88 -12.60 -1.09 -12.31
CA PRO A 88 -13.38 -0.16 -11.48
C PRO A 88 -14.84 -0.52 -11.28
N GLU A 89 -15.42 -1.27 -12.22
CA GLU A 89 -16.80 -1.78 -12.21
C GLU A 89 -17.01 -3.01 -11.32
N ALA A 90 -15.96 -3.47 -10.63
CA ALA A 90 -16.02 -4.63 -9.76
C ALA A 90 -17.03 -4.42 -8.61
N GLN A 91 -17.73 -5.51 -8.25
CA GLN A 91 -18.72 -5.49 -7.17
C GLN A 91 -18.08 -5.06 -5.82
N PRO A 92 -18.88 -4.49 -4.89
CA PRO A 92 -18.37 -4.04 -3.58
C PRO A 92 -17.64 -5.12 -2.75
N ILE A 93 -17.91 -6.40 -3.01
CA ILE A 93 -17.27 -7.53 -2.33
C ILE A 93 -15.92 -7.92 -2.98
N SER A 94 -15.50 -7.21 -4.04
CA SER A 94 -14.22 -7.53 -4.68
C SER A 94 -13.03 -7.18 -3.79
N TRP A 95 -11.89 -7.75 -4.11
CA TRP A 95 -10.62 -7.39 -3.47
C TRP A 95 -10.09 -6.00 -3.85
N ARG A 96 -10.76 -5.34 -4.81
CA ARG A 96 -10.33 -4.02 -5.29
C ARG A 96 -10.42 -2.96 -4.19
N LYS A 97 -9.31 -2.29 -3.87
CA LYS A 97 -9.30 -1.08 -3.04
C LYS A 97 -10.25 -0.03 -3.65
N PRO A 98 -11.13 0.60 -2.86
CA PRO A 98 -11.09 0.78 -1.40
C PRO A 98 -11.75 -0.33 -0.56
N SER A 99 -11.98 -1.54 -1.09
CA SER A 99 -12.36 -2.69 -0.26
C SER A 99 -11.20 -3.07 0.66
N PRO A 100 -11.45 -3.40 1.94
CA PRO A 100 -10.42 -3.86 2.86
C PRO A 100 -10.04 -5.34 2.66
N ALA A 101 -10.63 -6.03 1.67
CA ALA A 101 -10.59 -7.50 1.57
C ALA A 101 -9.16 -8.06 1.46
N MET A 102 -8.24 -7.39 0.72
CA MET A 102 -6.84 -7.83 0.65
C MET A 102 -6.13 -7.72 2.00
N LEU A 103 -6.42 -6.66 2.78
CA LEU A 103 -5.84 -6.50 4.11
C LEU A 103 -6.37 -7.54 5.09
N LEU A 104 -7.69 -7.82 5.03
CA LEU A 104 -8.34 -8.82 5.90
C LEU A 104 -7.83 -10.22 5.58
N ALA A 105 -7.72 -10.59 4.30
CA ALA A 105 -7.16 -11.86 3.86
C ALA A 105 -5.71 -12.03 4.34
N ALA A 106 -4.87 -11.03 4.12
CA ALA A 106 -3.49 -11.05 4.58
C ALA A 106 -3.37 -11.17 6.11
N ALA A 107 -4.26 -10.51 6.85
CA ALA A 107 -4.28 -10.61 8.30
C ALA A 107 -4.65 -12.02 8.79
N GLU A 108 -5.59 -12.68 8.11
CA GLU A 108 -5.96 -14.07 8.40
C GLU A 108 -4.83 -15.03 8.04
N ASP A 109 -4.31 -14.95 6.80
CA ASP A 109 -3.30 -15.88 6.28
C ASP A 109 -1.97 -15.82 7.05
N LEU A 110 -1.58 -14.61 7.49
CA LEU A 110 -0.29 -14.36 8.13
C LEU A 110 -0.42 -14.10 9.65
N ASN A 111 -1.62 -14.26 10.22
CA ASN A 111 -1.92 -13.99 11.63
C ASN A 111 -1.45 -12.59 12.09
N LEU A 112 -1.79 -11.57 11.32
CA LEU A 112 -1.39 -10.18 11.60
C LEU A 112 -2.42 -9.46 12.48
N ASN A 113 -1.92 -8.64 13.42
CA ASN A 113 -2.77 -7.77 14.21
C ASN A 113 -2.99 -6.42 13.48
N LEU A 114 -4.17 -6.23 12.89
CA LEU A 114 -4.50 -4.99 12.17
C LEU A 114 -4.47 -3.76 13.08
N ARG A 115 -4.76 -3.89 14.38
CA ARG A 115 -4.67 -2.79 15.36
C ARG A 115 -3.24 -2.35 15.66
N GLN A 116 -2.25 -3.11 15.22
CA GLN A 116 -0.83 -2.81 15.31
C GLN A 116 -0.20 -2.68 13.91
N SER A 117 -1.03 -2.41 12.91
CA SER A 117 -0.59 -2.33 11.52
C SER A 117 -0.77 -0.91 10.98
N LEU A 118 -0.02 -0.62 9.93
CA LEU A 118 -0.13 0.62 9.18
C LEU A 118 -0.24 0.33 7.67
N LEU A 119 -0.72 1.33 6.93
CA LEU A 119 -0.72 1.28 5.47
C LEU A 119 -0.08 2.54 4.90
N ILE A 120 0.76 2.37 3.87
CA ILE A 120 1.30 3.46 3.05
C ILE A 120 0.77 3.30 1.63
N GLY A 121 0.15 4.36 1.11
CA GLY A 121 -0.40 4.41 -0.24
C GLY A 121 -0.22 5.79 -0.89
N ASP A 122 -0.39 5.86 -2.21
CA ASP A 122 -0.35 7.08 -3.00
C ASP A 122 -1.74 7.56 -3.44
N ARG A 123 -2.78 6.74 -3.19
CA ARG A 123 -4.18 7.03 -3.60
C ARG A 123 -5.12 7.06 -2.40
N LEU A 124 -6.18 7.85 -2.54
CA LEU A 124 -7.27 7.87 -1.57
C LEU A 124 -7.85 6.47 -1.32
N SER A 125 -8.02 5.66 -2.38
CA SER A 125 -8.54 4.30 -2.26
C SER A 125 -7.70 3.36 -1.39
N ASP A 126 -6.40 3.61 -1.24
CA ASP A 126 -5.52 2.84 -0.35
C ASP A 126 -5.85 3.17 1.09
N LEU A 127 -5.92 4.46 1.41
CA LEU A 127 -6.19 4.95 2.75
C LEU A 127 -7.60 4.58 3.21
N GLU A 128 -8.59 4.67 2.32
CA GLU A 128 -9.95 4.20 2.61
C GLU A 128 -9.99 2.68 2.89
N ALA A 129 -9.20 1.86 2.16
CA ALA A 129 -9.11 0.44 2.43
C ALA A 129 -8.50 0.18 3.82
N GLY A 130 -7.44 0.90 4.20
CA GLY A 130 -6.83 0.85 5.52
C GLY A 130 -7.78 1.27 6.64
N ALA A 131 -8.50 2.38 6.46
CA ALA A 131 -9.49 2.86 7.42
C ALA A 131 -10.63 1.84 7.62
N ARG A 132 -11.14 1.26 6.54
CA ARG A 132 -12.17 0.21 6.58
C ARG A 132 -11.68 -1.10 7.21
N ALA A 133 -10.37 -1.37 7.15
CA ALA A 133 -9.73 -2.47 7.88
C ALA A 133 -9.43 -2.11 9.35
N ASN A 134 -9.79 -0.90 9.80
CA ASN A 134 -9.51 -0.37 11.13
C ASN A 134 -8.01 -0.30 11.48
N LEU A 135 -7.16 0.04 10.52
CA LEU A 135 -5.76 0.33 10.78
C LEU A 135 -5.62 1.65 11.58
N PRO A 136 -4.79 1.70 12.63
CA PRO A 136 -4.62 2.89 13.45
C PRO A 136 -3.77 3.98 12.79
N LEU A 137 -2.97 3.63 11.76
CA LEU A 137 -2.08 4.55 11.09
C LEU A 137 -2.15 4.38 9.56
N LEU A 138 -2.35 5.49 8.89
CA LEU A 138 -2.38 5.59 7.43
C LEU A 138 -1.37 6.65 7.00
N ALA A 139 -0.53 6.34 6.01
CA ALA A 139 0.44 7.28 5.48
C ALA A 139 0.20 7.49 3.97
N HIS A 140 0.20 8.74 3.55
CA HIS A 140 0.04 9.11 2.15
C HIS A 140 1.33 9.73 1.61
N VAL A 141 1.85 9.19 0.49
CA VAL A 141 3.06 9.68 -0.19
C VAL A 141 2.71 10.47 -1.45
N LEU A 142 3.60 11.41 -1.87
CA LEU A 142 3.39 12.23 -3.07
C LEU A 142 3.83 11.54 -4.37
N SER A 143 4.58 10.43 -4.29
CA SER A 143 4.97 9.64 -5.48
C SER A 143 3.74 9.07 -6.20
N GLY A 144 3.94 8.55 -7.40
CA GLY A 144 2.87 7.97 -8.20
C GLY A 144 1.74 8.97 -8.49
N HIS A 145 0.54 8.67 -8.03
CA HIS A 145 -0.63 9.54 -8.11
C HIS A 145 -0.74 10.53 -6.94
N GLY A 146 0.10 10.41 -5.92
CA GLY A 146 -0.05 11.07 -4.64
C GLY A 146 -0.15 12.57 -4.72
N GLN A 147 0.66 13.24 -5.56
CA GLN A 147 0.57 14.69 -5.72
C GLN A 147 -0.83 15.14 -6.18
N ARG A 148 -1.45 14.38 -7.09
CA ARG A 148 -2.81 14.65 -7.60
C ARG A 148 -3.89 14.29 -6.58
N GLU A 149 -3.69 13.21 -5.84
CA GLU A 149 -4.69 12.67 -4.89
C GLU A 149 -4.66 13.39 -3.52
N ARG A 150 -3.55 14.06 -3.16
CA ARG A 150 -3.36 14.70 -1.85
C ARG A 150 -4.53 15.60 -1.41
N PRO A 151 -5.07 16.51 -2.25
CA PRO A 151 -6.19 17.35 -1.83
C PRO A 151 -7.45 16.54 -1.46
N ALA A 152 -7.73 15.46 -2.21
CA ALA A 152 -8.86 14.59 -1.90
C ALA A 152 -8.63 13.79 -0.60
N VAL A 153 -7.40 13.35 -0.35
CA VAL A 153 -7.01 12.69 0.90
C VAL A 153 -7.20 13.60 2.11
N GLU A 154 -6.75 14.83 2.03
CA GLU A 154 -6.88 15.83 3.13
C GLU A 154 -8.36 16.16 3.40
N GLN A 155 -9.15 16.34 2.35
CA GLN A 155 -10.60 16.56 2.48
C GLN A 155 -11.27 15.36 3.15
N TRP A 156 -11.03 14.15 2.66
CA TRP A 156 -11.61 12.92 3.22
C TRP A 156 -11.25 12.72 4.69
N ALA A 157 -9.99 12.94 5.06
CA ALA A 157 -9.56 12.83 6.45
C ALA A 157 -10.25 13.86 7.35
N GLY A 158 -10.45 15.10 6.88
CA GLY A 158 -11.21 16.13 7.56
C GLY A 158 -12.68 15.74 7.77
N GLU A 159 -13.31 15.15 6.75
CA GLU A 159 -14.70 14.64 6.85
C GLU A 159 -14.83 13.50 7.88
N CYS A 160 -13.85 12.57 7.90
CA CYS A 160 -13.80 11.50 8.89
C CYS A 160 -13.67 12.03 10.32
N ALA A 161 -12.83 13.03 10.55
CA ALA A 161 -12.66 13.65 11.86
C ALA A 161 -13.94 14.33 12.38
N HIS A 162 -14.76 14.91 11.51
CA HIS A 162 -16.01 15.57 11.89
C HIS A 162 -17.17 14.58 12.12
N SER A 163 -17.13 13.39 11.52
CA SER A 163 -18.21 12.40 11.58
C SER A 163 -18.22 11.54 12.85
N THR A 164 -17.08 11.39 13.50
CA THR A 164 -16.91 10.57 14.70
C THR A 164 -16.33 11.43 15.82
N SER A 165 -17.17 12.06 16.65
CA SER A 165 -16.80 12.81 17.87
C SER A 165 -15.28 12.78 18.20
N ASP A 166 -14.50 13.59 17.51
CA ASP A 166 -13.09 13.94 17.71
C ASP A 166 -12.00 12.87 17.44
N ASN A 167 -12.34 11.65 16.96
CA ASN A 167 -11.33 10.67 16.59
C ASN A 167 -11.76 9.86 15.35
N PRO A 168 -11.10 10.01 14.18
CA PRO A 168 -11.41 9.25 12.96
C PRO A 168 -11.07 7.77 13.07
N GLY A 169 -10.53 7.30 14.19
CA GLY A 169 -10.12 5.91 14.39
C GLY A 169 -8.74 5.59 13.82
N PHE A 170 -8.12 6.54 13.13
CA PHE A 170 -6.76 6.44 12.58
C PHE A 170 -6.01 7.78 12.66
N GLU A 171 -4.69 7.70 12.67
CA GLU A 171 -3.79 8.83 12.44
C GLU A 171 -3.43 8.89 10.97
N LEU A 172 -3.48 10.08 10.35
CA LEU A 172 -3.03 10.31 8.98
C LEU A 172 -1.67 11.02 8.99
N VAL A 173 -0.67 10.39 8.37
CA VAL A 173 0.66 10.97 8.15
C VAL A 173 0.81 11.33 6.68
N LEU A 174 1.17 12.60 6.42
CA LEU A 174 1.40 13.12 5.08
C LEU A 174 2.90 13.18 4.81
N LEU A 175 3.38 12.38 3.87
CA LEU A 175 4.78 12.26 3.48
C LEU A 175 5.00 12.86 2.09
N GLU A 176 6.17 13.44 1.85
CA GLU A 176 6.62 13.81 0.50
C GLU A 176 7.16 12.58 -0.24
N SER A 177 7.90 11.73 0.45
CA SER A 177 8.43 10.46 -0.07
C SER A 177 8.61 9.44 1.05
N LEU A 178 8.90 8.19 0.71
CA LEU A 178 9.23 7.15 1.69
C LEU A 178 10.48 7.48 2.52
N LEU A 179 11.38 8.32 2.01
CA LEU A 179 12.57 8.79 2.75
C LEU A 179 12.22 9.61 4.00
N ASN A 180 11.00 10.19 4.03
CA ASN A 180 10.51 10.97 5.17
C ASN A 180 9.80 10.10 6.22
N PHE A 181 9.59 8.81 5.94
CA PHE A 181 8.97 7.90 6.90
C PHE A 181 9.96 7.56 8.01
N GLN A 182 9.54 7.77 9.25
CA GLN A 182 10.34 7.45 10.43
C GLN A 182 9.61 6.37 11.24
N PRO A 183 10.17 5.15 11.37
CA PRO A 183 9.55 4.06 12.14
C PRO A 183 9.22 4.45 13.59
N ASN A 184 9.97 5.38 14.18
CA ASN A 184 9.75 5.87 15.53
C ASN A 184 8.44 6.68 15.72
N LEU A 185 7.80 7.12 14.64
CA LEU A 185 6.49 7.79 14.69
C LEU A 185 5.36 6.87 15.18
N LEU A 186 5.62 5.57 15.23
CA LEU A 186 4.57 4.59 15.51
C LEU A 186 4.31 4.33 16.98
N GLY A 187 5.16 4.79 17.91
CA GLY A 187 5.02 4.41 19.32
C GLY A 187 4.92 2.90 19.55
N MET A 188 5.12 2.12 18.50
CA MET A 188 5.09 0.66 18.52
C MET A 188 6.45 0.17 18.99
N GLN A 189 6.57 0.06 20.32
CA GLN A 189 7.68 -0.68 20.91
C GLN A 189 7.53 -2.16 20.52
N ALA A 190 8.63 -2.72 20.03
CA ALA A 190 8.79 -4.14 19.73
C ALA A 190 8.48 -5.03 20.94
#